data_591852f198cb5fcf5f758cfdad7206f6
#
_entry.id   591852f198cb5fcf5f758cfdad7206f6
#
_cell.length_a   1.000
_cell.length_b   1.000
_cell.length_c   1.000
_cell.angle_alpha   90.00
_cell.angle_beta   90.00
_cell.angle_gamma   90.00
#
_symmetry.space_group_name_H-M   'P 1'
#
loop_
_entity.id
_entity.type
_entity.pdbx_description
1 polymer ?
#
loop_
_entity_poly.entity_id
_entity_poly.type
_entity_poly.pdbx_seq_one_letter_code
_entity_poly.pdbx_strand_id
1 'polypeptide(L)'
;MKKQDIPQDESNLQSANMTEMLYVTDENNNYTTAQSIGWEAKKAALDESMQLINERIEEAKQNVANNIVSPIIYFMELNKMDLQVLAAYVGKWQWTVKRHAKPQIFKKLSDSTLKKYADTFGISVDELKNFDGK
;
A
#
# COMPACT_ATOMS: atom_id res chain seq x y z
N MET A 1 0.68 -36.57 8.52
CA MET A 1 0.48 -36.18 7.12
C MET A 1 1.74 -36.43 6.33
N LYS A 2 1.65 -37.11 5.22
CA LYS A 2 2.78 -37.32 4.32
C LYS A 2 2.95 -36.08 3.43
N LYS A 3 4.16 -35.90 2.91
CA LYS A 3 4.47 -34.73 2.08
C LYS A 3 3.58 -34.59 0.83
N GLN A 4 3.15 -35.72 0.29
CA GLN A 4 2.25 -35.79 -0.86
C GLN A 4 0.81 -35.35 -0.55
N ASP A 5 0.43 -35.38 0.72
CA ASP A 5 -0.92 -35.08 1.18
C ASP A 5 -1.08 -33.62 1.64
N ILE A 6 -0.07 -32.77 1.37
CA ILE A 6 -0.11 -31.36 1.75
C ILE A 6 -1.24 -30.67 1.01
N PRO A 7 -2.16 -30.00 1.74
CA PRO A 7 -3.24 -29.26 1.10
C PRO A 7 -2.70 -28.14 0.21
N GLN A 8 -3.32 -27.97 -0.95
CA GLN A 8 -2.98 -26.93 -1.92
C GLN A 8 -4.04 -25.84 -2.00
N ASP A 9 -4.97 -25.84 -1.08
CA ASP A 9 -6.04 -24.85 -1.05
C ASP A 9 -5.52 -23.49 -0.65
N GLU A 10 -6.15 -22.47 -1.20
CA GLU A 10 -5.91 -21.11 -0.76
C GLU A 10 -6.36 -20.95 0.69
N SER A 11 -5.54 -20.30 1.49
CA SER A 11 -5.86 -20.05 2.88
C SER A 11 -5.99 -18.56 3.15
N ASN A 12 -6.65 -18.22 4.25
CA ASN A 12 -6.77 -16.84 4.69
C ASN A 12 -5.41 -16.21 5.07
N LEU A 13 -4.38 -17.02 5.27
CA LEU A 13 -3.03 -16.55 5.53
C LEU A 13 -2.39 -15.86 4.33
N GLN A 14 -2.90 -16.10 3.11
CA GLN A 14 -2.45 -15.38 1.93
C GLN A 14 -2.68 -13.89 2.06
N SER A 15 -3.85 -13.50 2.55
CA SER A 15 -4.18 -12.09 2.74
C SER A 15 -3.30 -11.42 3.81
N ALA A 16 -2.80 -12.18 4.75
CA ALA A 16 -1.88 -11.71 5.78
C ALA A 16 -0.41 -11.74 5.33
N ASN A 17 -0.15 -12.19 4.10
CA ASN A 17 1.21 -12.31 3.54
C ASN A 17 2.12 -13.21 4.38
N MET A 18 1.58 -14.29 4.90
CA MET A 18 2.31 -15.24 5.74
C MET A 18 2.60 -16.52 4.96
N THR A 19 3.75 -17.12 5.25
CA THR A 19 4.12 -18.41 4.70
C THR A 19 3.60 -19.53 5.61
N GLU A 20 2.88 -20.48 5.04
CA GLU A 20 2.44 -21.65 5.77
C GLU A 20 3.56 -22.68 5.85
N MET A 21 3.89 -23.10 7.07
CA MET A 21 4.83 -24.19 7.32
C MET A 21 4.04 -25.37 7.89
N LEU A 22 4.08 -26.50 7.20
CA LEU A 22 3.37 -27.70 7.60
C LEU A 22 4.34 -28.74 8.10
N TYR A 23 3.98 -29.42 9.19
CA TYR A 23 4.71 -30.58 9.69
C TYR A 23 4.20 -31.82 8.98
N VAL A 24 5.08 -32.46 8.23
CA VAL A 24 4.75 -33.64 7.44
C VAL A 24 5.73 -34.75 7.76
N THR A 25 5.35 -36.00 7.44
CA THR A 25 6.27 -37.14 7.54
C THR A 25 6.96 -37.38 6.21
N ASP A 26 8.25 -37.62 6.23
CA ASP A 26 9.00 -38.06 5.07
C ASP A 26 8.76 -39.54 4.77
N GLU A 27 9.42 -40.07 3.74
CA GLU A 27 9.31 -41.47 3.36
C GLU A 27 9.73 -42.44 4.44
N ASN A 28 10.54 -42.00 5.41
CA ASN A 28 11.02 -42.76 6.54
C ASN A 28 10.19 -42.58 7.82
N ASN A 29 9.01 -41.94 7.71
CA ASN A 29 8.12 -41.60 8.80
C ASN A 29 8.73 -40.65 9.87
N ASN A 30 9.76 -39.89 9.48
CA ASN A 30 10.29 -38.84 10.35
C ASN A 30 9.51 -37.55 10.10
N TYR A 31 9.28 -36.78 11.15
CA TYR A 31 8.63 -35.47 11.01
C TYR A 31 9.59 -34.48 10.38
N THR A 32 9.11 -33.78 9.37
CA THR A 32 9.83 -32.68 8.72
C THR A 32 8.89 -31.52 8.45
N THR A 33 9.43 -30.37 8.10
CA THR A 33 8.64 -29.23 7.70
C THR A 33 8.73 -29.04 6.20
N ALA A 34 7.62 -28.59 5.58
CA ALA A 34 7.61 -28.26 4.16
C ALA A 34 6.69 -27.09 3.92
N GLN A 35 7.04 -26.25 2.95
CA GLN A 35 6.16 -25.18 2.50
C GLN A 35 5.08 -25.75 1.56
N SER A 36 3.89 -25.18 1.64
CA SER A 36 2.83 -25.49 0.70
C SER A 36 3.26 -25.19 -0.73
N ILE A 37 2.84 -26.00 -1.70
CA ILE A 37 3.13 -25.78 -3.11
C ILE A 37 2.50 -24.49 -3.65
N GLY A 38 1.51 -23.90 -2.95
CA GLY A 38 0.94 -22.60 -3.27
C GLY A 38 1.89 -21.42 -3.03
N TRP A 39 3.07 -21.65 -2.48
CA TRP A 39 4.04 -20.58 -2.15
C TRP A 39 4.45 -19.75 -3.37
N GLU A 40 4.76 -20.39 -4.50
CA GLU A 40 5.17 -19.68 -5.70
C GLU A 40 4.02 -18.85 -6.28
N ALA A 41 2.79 -19.38 -6.25
CA ALA A 41 1.60 -18.65 -6.67
C ALA A 41 1.34 -17.43 -5.77
N LYS A 42 1.53 -17.58 -4.45
CA LYS A 42 1.41 -16.45 -3.50
C LYS A 42 2.45 -15.38 -3.79
N LYS A 43 3.68 -15.78 -4.05
CA LYS A 43 4.77 -14.87 -4.38
C LYS A 43 4.48 -14.11 -5.67
N ALA A 44 4.02 -14.79 -6.71
CA ALA A 44 3.69 -14.16 -7.99
C ALA A 44 2.55 -13.14 -7.83
N ALA A 45 1.49 -13.48 -7.07
CA ALA A 45 0.38 -12.58 -6.78
C ALA A 45 0.84 -11.35 -5.98
N LEU A 46 1.74 -11.53 -5.01
CA LEU A 46 2.30 -10.44 -4.23
C LEU A 46 3.15 -9.51 -5.10
N ASP A 47 4.01 -10.06 -5.96
CA ASP A 47 4.84 -9.29 -6.89
C ASP A 47 3.97 -8.45 -7.84
N GLU A 48 2.88 -9.03 -8.36
CA GLU A 48 1.90 -8.32 -9.20
C GLU A 48 1.23 -7.19 -8.44
N SER A 49 0.83 -7.42 -7.19
CA SER A 49 0.23 -6.38 -6.33
C SER A 49 1.20 -5.24 -6.05
N MET A 50 2.47 -5.53 -5.79
CA MET A 50 3.52 -4.53 -5.59
C MET A 50 3.76 -3.72 -6.87
N GLN A 51 3.72 -4.36 -8.02
CA GLN A 51 3.86 -3.68 -9.31
C GLN A 51 2.71 -2.68 -9.53
N LEU A 52 1.46 -3.08 -9.26
CA LEU A 52 0.30 -2.19 -9.36
C LEU A 52 0.42 -0.98 -8.43
N ILE A 53 0.89 -1.18 -7.20
CA ILE A 53 1.12 -0.10 -6.25
C ILE A 53 2.17 0.87 -6.79
N ASN A 54 3.28 0.36 -7.31
CA ASN A 54 4.35 1.17 -7.88
C ASN A 54 3.88 1.96 -9.10
N GLU A 55 3.06 1.35 -9.96
CA GLU A 55 2.45 2.03 -11.11
C GLU A 55 1.57 3.19 -10.68
N ARG A 56 0.75 3.01 -9.64
CA ARG A 56 -0.08 4.08 -9.07
C ARG A 56 0.75 5.22 -8.50
N ILE A 57 1.84 4.91 -7.83
CA ILE A 57 2.76 5.92 -7.28
C ILE A 57 3.37 6.73 -8.42
N GLU A 58 3.86 6.07 -9.46
CA GLU A 58 4.44 6.74 -10.62
C GLU A 58 3.41 7.59 -11.39
N GLU A 59 2.21 7.07 -11.57
CA GLU A 59 1.11 7.83 -12.18
C GLU A 59 0.77 9.07 -11.35
N ALA A 60 0.66 8.93 -10.03
CA ALA A 60 0.40 10.06 -9.14
C ALA A 60 1.52 11.11 -9.22
N LYS A 61 2.77 10.65 -9.27
CA LYS A 61 3.95 11.50 -9.42
C LYS A 61 3.89 12.31 -10.73
N GLN A 62 3.58 11.65 -11.83
CA GLN A 62 3.43 12.32 -13.13
C GLN A 62 2.26 13.31 -13.13
N ASN A 63 1.15 12.94 -12.49
CA ASN A 63 -0.01 13.82 -12.37
C ASN A 63 0.31 15.08 -11.55
N VAL A 64 1.13 14.96 -10.51
CA VAL A 64 1.62 16.12 -9.76
C VAL A 64 2.52 16.99 -10.65
N ALA A 65 3.45 16.39 -11.37
CA ALA A 65 4.34 17.11 -12.27
C ALA A 65 3.59 17.88 -13.36
N ASN A 66 2.49 17.29 -13.85
CA ASN A 66 1.62 17.89 -14.85
C ASN A 66 0.56 18.83 -14.26
N ASN A 67 0.58 19.05 -12.94
CA ASN A 67 -0.35 19.91 -12.23
C ASN A 67 -1.83 19.46 -12.36
N ILE A 68 -2.05 18.16 -12.48
CA ILE A 68 -3.38 17.54 -12.55
C ILE A 68 -3.94 17.28 -11.15
N VAL A 69 -3.08 16.83 -10.22
CA VAL A 69 -3.42 16.59 -8.82
C VAL A 69 -2.42 17.26 -7.90
N SER A 70 -2.80 17.44 -6.63
CA SER A 70 -1.90 17.99 -5.63
C SER A 70 -0.94 16.92 -5.08
N PRO A 71 0.15 17.33 -4.42
CA PRO A 71 1.07 16.38 -3.76
C PRO A 71 0.40 15.45 -2.75
N ILE A 72 -0.75 15.80 -2.22
CA ILE A 72 -1.52 14.95 -1.29
C ILE A 72 -1.78 13.57 -1.90
N ILE A 73 -2.15 13.51 -3.17
CA ILE A 73 -2.44 12.25 -3.86
C ILE A 73 -1.18 11.39 -3.97
N TYR A 74 -0.05 11.98 -4.30
CA TYR A 74 1.22 11.24 -4.38
C TYR A 74 1.60 10.63 -3.02
N PHE A 75 1.57 11.41 -1.96
CA PHE A 75 1.93 10.91 -0.63
C PHE A 75 0.90 9.92 -0.09
N MET A 76 -0.37 10.07 -0.46
CA MET A 76 -1.42 9.11 -0.15
C MET A 76 -1.11 7.74 -0.77
N GLU A 77 -0.79 7.71 -2.06
CA GLU A 77 -0.42 6.45 -2.75
C GLU A 77 0.88 5.87 -2.22
N LEU A 78 1.87 6.73 -1.94
CA LEU A 78 3.16 6.30 -1.39
C LEU A 78 2.99 5.61 -0.03
N ASN A 79 2.06 6.06 0.80
CA ASN A 79 1.75 5.48 2.10
C ASN A 79 0.68 4.38 2.02
N LYS A 80 0.27 3.98 0.83
CA LYS A 80 -0.71 2.92 0.58
C LYS A 80 -2.05 3.20 1.26
N MET A 81 -2.48 4.44 1.27
CA MET A 81 -3.75 4.90 1.83
C MET A 81 -4.75 5.17 0.71
N ASP A 82 -6.04 5.03 1.03
CA ASP A 82 -7.11 5.54 0.18
C ASP A 82 -7.68 6.84 0.77
N LEU A 83 -8.63 7.44 0.07
CA LEU A 83 -9.25 8.70 0.52
C LEU A 83 -9.96 8.55 1.86
N GLN A 84 -10.58 7.41 2.11
CA GLN A 84 -11.29 7.13 3.35
C GLN A 84 -10.32 7.06 4.53
N VAL A 85 -9.22 6.34 4.37
CA VAL A 85 -8.18 6.20 5.39
C VAL A 85 -7.52 7.56 5.66
N LEU A 86 -7.15 8.28 4.62
CA LEU A 86 -6.55 9.60 4.76
C LEU A 86 -7.48 10.57 5.47
N ALA A 87 -8.76 10.59 5.11
CA ALA A 87 -9.76 11.45 5.75
C ALA A 87 -9.89 11.15 7.25
N ALA A 88 -9.85 9.86 7.62
CA ALA A 88 -9.89 9.44 9.01
C ALA A 88 -8.66 9.94 9.78
N TYR A 89 -7.46 9.84 9.21
CA TYR A 89 -6.23 10.29 9.86
C TYR A 89 -6.18 11.81 10.05
N VAL A 90 -6.60 12.57 9.04
CA VAL A 90 -6.58 14.04 9.13
C VAL A 90 -7.81 14.63 9.82
N GLY A 91 -8.80 13.80 10.15
CA GLY A 91 -10.02 14.24 10.83
C GLY A 91 -10.94 15.09 9.97
N LYS A 92 -10.97 14.85 8.66
CA LYS A 92 -11.79 15.57 7.69
C LYS A 92 -12.70 14.62 6.93
N TRP A 93 -13.73 15.18 6.28
CA TRP A 93 -14.61 14.40 5.42
C TRP A 93 -13.90 14.00 4.12
N GLN A 94 -14.26 12.85 3.54
CA GLN A 94 -13.69 12.40 2.27
C GLN A 94 -13.82 13.44 1.16
N TRP A 95 -14.99 14.08 1.05
CA TRP A 95 -15.19 15.09 0.02
C TRP A 95 -14.28 16.30 0.22
N THR A 96 -13.94 16.65 1.46
CA THR A 96 -12.99 17.72 1.76
C THR A 96 -11.57 17.33 1.31
N VAL A 97 -11.15 16.13 1.62
CA VAL A 97 -9.83 15.61 1.19
C VAL A 97 -9.77 15.54 -0.33
N LYS A 98 -10.81 15.06 -0.97
CA LYS A 98 -10.91 15.00 -2.43
C LYS A 98 -10.81 16.39 -3.07
N ARG A 99 -11.39 17.39 -2.42
CA ARG A 99 -11.28 18.79 -2.85
C ARG A 99 -9.84 19.29 -2.70
N HIS A 100 -9.16 18.97 -1.59
CA HIS A 100 -7.77 19.35 -1.34
C HIS A 100 -6.80 18.64 -2.30
N ALA A 101 -7.21 17.57 -2.95
CA ALA A 101 -6.44 16.89 -3.98
C ALA A 101 -6.29 17.72 -5.26
N LYS A 102 -7.07 18.78 -5.42
CA LYS A 102 -6.94 19.69 -6.57
C LYS A 102 -5.78 20.66 -6.35
N PRO A 103 -4.87 20.82 -7.33
CA PRO A 103 -3.69 21.68 -7.15
C PRO A 103 -4.03 23.13 -6.80
N GLN A 104 -5.08 23.65 -7.39
CA GLN A 104 -5.52 25.02 -7.17
C GLN A 104 -5.97 25.27 -5.74
N ILE A 105 -6.66 24.30 -5.14
CA ILE A 105 -7.14 24.37 -3.76
C ILE A 105 -6.00 24.08 -2.80
N PHE A 106 -5.12 23.15 -3.13
CA PHE A 106 -3.94 22.84 -2.33
C PHE A 106 -3.08 24.07 -2.08
N LYS A 107 -2.86 24.90 -3.08
CA LYS A 107 -2.06 26.12 -2.96
C LYS A 107 -2.67 27.15 -1.99
N LYS A 108 -3.96 27.05 -1.73
CA LYS A 108 -4.70 27.96 -0.84
C LYS A 108 -4.88 27.38 0.58
N LEU A 109 -4.39 26.18 0.85
CA LEU A 109 -4.54 25.56 2.16
C LEU A 109 -3.72 26.31 3.22
N SER A 110 -4.30 26.40 4.43
CA SER A 110 -3.60 26.99 5.56
C SER A 110 -2.47 26.08 6.04
N ASP A 111 -1.48 26.66 6.71
CA ASP A 111 -0.34 25.90 7.25
C ASP A 111 -0.80 24.85 8.28
N SER A 112 -1.84 25.12 9.06
CA SER A 112 -2.38 24.16 10.02
C SER A 112 -2.97 22.93 9.32
N THR A 113 -3.65 23.11 8.19
CA THR A 113 -4.18 22.01 7.39
C THR A 113 -3.05 21.22 6.73
N LEU A 114 -2.08 21.91 6.15
CA LEU A 114 -0.89 21.28 5.56
C LEU A 114 -0.11 20.48 6.59
N LYS A 115 0.00 20.99 7.82
CA LYS A 115 0.65 20.27 8.91
C LYS A 115 -0.05 18.96 9.25
N LYS A 116 -1.37 18.93 9.25
CA LYS A 116 -2.14 17.69 9.47
C LYS A 116 -1.81 16.64 8.42
N TYR A 117 -1.76 17.02 7.14
CA TYR A 117 -1.35 16.12 6.07
C TYR A 117 0.11 15.68 6.20
N ALA A 118 1.00 16.61 6.47
CA ALA A 118 2.42 16.33 6.63
C ALA A 118 2.68 15.36 7.79
N ASP A 119 2.04 15.56 8.93
CA ASP A 119 2.14 14.67 10.08
C ASP A 119 1.62 13.26 9.75
N THR A 120 0.51 13.18 9.01
CA THR A 120 -0.05 11.90 8.58
C THR A 120 0.89 11.15 7.65
N PHE A 121 1.59 11.86 6.78
CA PHE A 121 2.54 11.27 5.84
C PHE A 121 3.95 11.08 6.42
N GLY A 122 4.22 11.62 7.60
CA GLY A 122 5.54 11.54 8.24
C GLY A 122 6.60 12.41 7.55
N ILE A 123 6.20 13.53 6.96
CA ILE A 123 7.08 14.47 6.26
C ILE A 123 6.93 15.88 6.83
N SER A 124 7.82 16.78 6.41
CA SER A 124 7.69 18.20 6.78
C SER A 124 6.66 18.90 5.88
N VAL A 125 6.14 20.03 6.36
CA VAL A 125 5.25 20.89 5.57
C VAL A 125 5.95 21.38 4.31
N ASP A 126 7.24 21.72 4.42
CA ASP A 126 8.02 22.19 3.28
C ASP A 126 8.19 21.11 2.20
N GLU A 127 8.43 19.87 2.59
CA GLU A 127 8.46 18.73 1.66
C GLU A 127 7.13 18.58 0.94
N LEU A 128 6.03 18.71 1.65
CA LEU A 128 4.70 18.59 1.06
C LEU A 128 4.42 19.74 0.07
N LYS A 129 4.76 20.97 0.45
CA LYS A 129 4.54 22.15 -0.41
C LYS A 129 5.41 22.16 -1.65
N ASN A 130 6.66 21.73 -1.53
CA ASN A 130 7.67 21.87 -2.57
C ASN A 130 7.74 20.65 -3.50
N PHE A 131 6.97 19.60 -3.23
CA PHE A 131 6.94 18.43 -4.09
C PHE A 131 6.32 18.79 -5.45
N ASP A 132 7.08 18.59 -6.51
CA ASP A 132 6.70 18.95 -7.88
C ASP A 132 6.62 17.76 -8.85
N GLY A 133 6.72 16.55 -8.32
CA GLY A 133 6.66 15.34 -9.13
C GLY A 133 7.97 14.95 -9.81
N LYS A 134 9.07 15.61 -9.45
CA LYS A 134 10.38 15.33 -10.02
C LYS A 134 11.30 14.59 -9.07
#